data_047c03d82bbb119622e710fc64d864d7
#
_entry.id   047c03d82bbb119622e710fc64d864d7
#
_cell.length_a   1.000
_cell.length_b   1.000
_cell.length_c   1.000
_cell.angle_alpha   90.00
_cell.angle_beta   90.00
_cell.angle_gamma   90.00
#
_symmetry.space_group_name_H-M   'P 1'
#
loop_
_entity.id
_entity.type
_entity.pdbx_description
1 polymer ?
#
loop_
_entity_poly.entity_id
_entity_poly.type
_entity_poly.pdbx_seq_one_letter_code
_entity_poly.pdbx_strand_id
1 'polypeptide(L)'
;MNILFITNTLPPVVDGVGDYTLNLAKEFAKHGHRVSIVCKRDDRVETNYDDICVFPIVDTWNKAAAHPVIRLIQDKHIDVVSLQYVPHGYEPHGLPFGLIGFMKNIRNTSVPVFTFCHEVYWKYMGFNIKYLAESLLMAFISKHILKCSDYVATSIGHYAKMINELSGNQAPVIPIASNIPVTNVDAKSTKAIIAPNNEFIVAFIGKRNLSVVSTALKRLIDEGNHIKLLFIGKTNDVQNIEDSFCYRTGILNIDELSNYVAAADCMIMPENNISGCSLKSGSLAAALSFGIPVITSKGIMTDDKLIDRDNILFVDSTSEVTYHDAIETLLKNKAFADKISKNAKEFGKMLTWKHTYNEYMKIINNGNRQ
;
A
#
# COMPACT_ATOMS: atom_id res chain seq x y z
N MET A 1 -7.91 16.94 -18.46
CA MET A 1 -8.11 15.71 -19.27
C MET A 1 -9.22 14.85 -18.68
N ASN A 2 -9.76 13.94 -19.50
CA ASN A 2 -10.75 12.95 -19.07
C ASN A 2 -10.00 11.63 -18.86
N ILE A 3 -9.96 11.10 -17.62
CA ILE A 3 -9.27 9.86 -17.29
C ILE A 3 -10.27 8.78 -16.87
N LEU A 4 -10.04 7.54 -17.32
CA LEU A 4 -10.80 6.37 -16.91
C LEU A 4 -9.92 5.42 -16.11
N PHE A 5 -10.20 5.23 -14.83
CA PHE A 5 -9.60 4.19 -14.03
C PHE A 5 -10.36 2.86 -14.18
N ILE A 6 -9.62 1.76 -14.28
CA ILE A 6 -10.17 0.40 -14.29
C ILE A 6 -9.61 -0.35 -13.09
N THR A 7 -10.48 -0.80 -12.20
CA THR A 7 -10.16 -1.59 -11.01
C THR A 7 -11.17 -2.72 -10.83
N ASN A 8 -10.83 -3.76 -10.04
CA ASN A 8 -11.80 -4.84 -9.83
C ASN A 8 -12.91 -4.41 -8.85
N THR A 9 -12.54 -3.82 -7.73
CA THR A 9 -13.47 -3.49 -6.64
C THR A 9 -13.32 -2.04 -6.21
N LEU A 10 -14.35 -1.53 -5.51
CA LEU A 10 -14.33 -0.25 -4.81
C LEU A 10 -15.00 -0.39 -3.44
N PRO A 11 -14.84 0.56 -2.51
CA PRO A 11 -15.64 0.61 -1.30
C PRO A 11 -17.15 0.45 -1.59
N PRO A 12 -17.91 -0.24 -0.71
CA PRO A 12 -17.56 -0.68 0.65
C PRO A 12 -16.82 -2.03 0.71
N VAL A 13 -16.41 -2.61 -0.40
CA VAL A 13 -15.57 -3.81 -0.39
C VAL A 13 -14.18 -3.42 0.14
N VAL A 14 -13.73 -4.12 1.18
CA VAL A 14 -12.41 -3.87 1.76
C VAL A 14 -11.34 -4.45 0.84
N ASP A 15 -10.70 -3.58 0.06
CA ASP A 15 -9.66 -3.92 -0.89
C ASP A 15 -8.66 -2.76 -1.05
N GLY A 16 -7.38 -3.04 -0.83
CA GLY A 16 -6.34 -2.02 -0.88
C GLY A 16 -6.16 -1.36 -2.24
N VAL A 17 -6.44 -2.07 -3.34
CA VAL A 17 -6.34 -1.51 -4.71
C VAL A 17 -7.56 -0.65 -5.04
N GLY A 18 -8.75 -1.04 -4.56
CA GLY A 18 -9.96 -0.23 -4.66
C GLY A 18 -9.82 1.09 -3.90
N ASP A 19 -9.35 1.04 -2.66
CA ASP A 19 -9.08 2.23 -1.84
C ASP A 19 -8.02 3.14 -2.48
N TYR A 20 -6.93 2.55 -2.99
CA TYR A 20 -5.91 3.28 -3.74
C TYR A 20 -6.50 3.97 -4.96
N THR A 21 -7.29 3.26 -5.75
CA THR A 21 -7.90 3.79 -6.97
C THR A 21 -8.81 4.99 -6.68
N LEU A 22 -9.66 4.86 -5.66
CA LEU A 22 -10.58 5.93 -5.28
C LEU A 22 -9.83 7.18 -4.76
N ASN A 23 -8.81 7.00 -3.92
CA ASN A 23 -8.04 8.12 -3.40
C ASN A 23 -7.22 8.82 -4.49
N LEU A 24 -6.63 8.06 -5.42
CA LEU A 24 -5.94 8.64 -6.58
C LEU A 24 -6.93 9.39 -7.50
N ALA A 25 -8.11 8.81 -7.74
CA ALA A 25 -9.17 9.44 -8.52
C ALA A 25 -9.62 10.77 -7.89
N LYS A 26 -9.79 10.83 -6.57
CA LYS A 26 -10.07 12.07 -5.83
C LYS A 26 -8.98 13.12 -6.03
N GLU A 27 -7.71 12.73 -6.01
CA GLU A 27 -6.62 13.67 -6.23
C GLU A 27 -6.60 14.19 -7.67
N PHE A 28 -6.91 13.35 -8.68
CA PHE A 28 -7.09 13.81 -10.07
C PHE A 28 -8.27 14.80 -10.20
N ALA A 29 -9.42 14.50 -9.61
CA ALA A 29 -10.59 15.39 -9.61
C ALA A 29 -10.27 16.75 -8.98
N LYS A 30 -9.60 16.75 -7.83
CA LYS A 30 -9.12 17.96 -7.13
C LYS A 30 -8.21 18.84 -8.00
N HIS A 31 -7.49 18.26 -8.97
CA HIS A 31 -6.66 18.99 -9.92
C HIS A 31 -7.41 19.34 -11.23
N GLY A 32 -8.75 19.26 -11.24
CA GLY A 32 -9.61 19.71 -12.35
C GLY A 32 -9.71 18.71 -13.51
N HIS A 33 -9.34 17.44 -13.32
CA HIS A 33 -9.57 16.40 -14.31
C HIS A 33 -11.00 15.84 -14.18
N ARG A 34 -11.60 15.42 -15.31
CA ARG A 34 -12.84 14.64 -15.30
C ARG A 34 -12.49 13.18 -15.10
N VAL A 35 -12.98 12.59 -14.02
CA VAL A 35 -12.59 11.25 -13.61
C VAL A 35 -13.78 10.31 -13.72
N SER A 36 -13.54 9.17 -14.35
CA SER A 36 -14.45 8.03 -14.39
C SER A 36 -13.77 6.78 -13.85
N ILE A 37 -14.51 5.90 -13.18
CA ILE A 37 -14.01 4.61 -12.71
C ILE A 37 -14.92 3.51 -13.24
N VAL A 38 -14.34 2.47 -13.82
CA VAL A 38 -15.04 1.22 -14.16
C VAL A 38 -14.59 0.14 -13.19
N CYS A 39 -15.56 -0.57 -12.62
CA CYS A 39 -15.28 -1.71 -11.73
C CYS A 39 -16.27 -2.85 -11.96
N LYS A 40 -16.06 -3.97 -11.24
CA LYS A 40 -16.95 -5.10 -11.23
C LYS A 40 -18.31 -4.69 -10.67
N ARG A 41 -19.38 -5.27 -11.21
CA ARG A 41 -20.74 -5.03 -10.74
C ARG A 41 -20.90 -5.43 -9.28
N ASP A 42 -21.32 -4.48 -8.47
CA ASP A 42 -21.71 -4.66 -7.08
C ASP A 42 -22.69 -3.52 -6.73
N ASP A 43 -23.90 -3.89 -6.35
CA ASP A 43 -24.99 -2.93 -6.07
C ASP A 43 -24.72 -2.08 -4.81
N ARG A 44 -23.72 -2.43 -4.03
CA ARG A 44 -23.28 -1.66 -2.85
C ARG A 44 -22.33 -0.53 -3.19
N VAL A 45 -21.71 -0.55 -4.38
CA VAL A 45 -20.77 0.48 -4.82
C VAL A 45 -21.53 1.74 -5.18
N GLU A 46 -21.11 2.86 -4.62
CA GLU A 46 -21.66 4.17 -4.96
C GLU A 46 -21.30 4.55 -6.41
N THR A 47 -22.27 5.06 -7.14
CA THR A 47 -22.09 5.45 -8.55
C THR A 47 -21.49 6.84 -8.73
N ASN A 48 -21.41 7.63 -7.65
CA ASN A 48 -20.80 8.95 -7.64
C ASN A 48 -20.07 9.18 -6.32
N TYR A 49 -18.84 9.68 -6.41
CA TYR A 49 -18.08 10.19 -5.27
C TYR A 49 -17.66 11.62 -5.62
N ASP A 50 -18.34 12.62 -5.08
CA ASP A 50 -18.15 14.03 -5.43
C ASP A 50 -18.17 14.22 -6.96
N ASP A 51 -17.04 14.61 -7.56
CA ASP A 51 -16.89 14.85 -9.01
C ASP A 51 -16.44 13.59 -9.81
N ILE A 52 -16.51 12.39 -9.21
CA ILE A 52 -16.08 11.14 -9.83
C ILE A 52 -17.30 10.30 -10.20
N CYS A 53 -17.44 9.96 -11.49
CA CYS A 53 -18.46 9.04 -11.97
C CYS A 53 -17.99 7.59 -11.89
N VAL A 54 -18.72 6.71 -11.23
CA VAL A 54 -18.40 5.28 -11.11
C VAL A 54 -19.37 4.44 -11.91
N PHE A 55 -18.84 3.50 -12.67
CA PHE A 55 -19.56 2.58 -13.54
C PHE A 55 -19.30 1.12 -13.13
N PRO A 56 -20.09 0.54 -12.21
CA PRO A 56 -20.00 -0.87 -11.80
C PRO A 56 -20.67 -1.76 -12.84
N ILE A 57 -20.08 -1.89 -14.04
CA ILE A 57 -20.75 -2.48 -15.22
C ILE A 57 -20.14 -3.80 -15.67
N VAL A 58 -19.06 -4.27 -15.05
CA VAL A 58 -18.34 -5.48 -15.47
C VAL A 58 -18.76 -6.67 -14.59
N ASP A 59 -19.37 -7.68 -15.19
CA ASP A 59 -19.71 -8.92 -14.48
C ASP A 59 -18.51 -9.86 -14.40
N THR A 60 -17.77 -9.99 -15.50
CA THR A 60 -16.58 -10.84 -15.63
C THR A 60 -15.58 -10.18 -16.55
N TRP A 61 -14.32 -10.10 -16.14
CA TRP A 61 -13.24 -9.53 -16.92
C TRP A 61 -12.88 -10.44 -18.11
N ASN A 62 -13.53 -10.22 -19.26
CA ASN A 62 -13.31 -10.97 -20.48
C ASN A 62 -13.44 -10.06 -21.72
N LYS A 63 -13.18 -10.63 -22.91
CA LYS A 63 -13.23 -9.89 -24.17
C LYS A 63 -14.57 -9.18 -24.41
N ALA A 64 -15.70 -9.80 -24.05
CA ALA A 64 -17.02 -9.24 -24.29
C ALA A 64 -17.30 -8.03 -23.36
N ALA A 65 -16.82 -8.06 -22.13
CA ALA A 65 -16.98 -6.98 -21.17
C ALA A 65 -16.26 -5.68 -21.57
N ALA A 66 -15.37 -5.72 -22.55
CA ALA A 66 -14.73 -4.52 -23.09
C ALA A 66 -15.71 -3.64 -23.89
N HIS A 67 -16.76 -4.21 -24.51
CA HIS A 67 -17.68 -3.45 -25.36
C HIS A 67 -18.40 -2.29 -24.65
N PRO A 68 -19.05 -2.46 -23.49
CA PRO A 68 -19.64 -1.33 -22.78
C PRO A 68 -18.59 -0.31 -22.33
N VAL A 69 -17.39 -0.76 -21.97
CA VAL A 69 -16.30 0.15 -21.56
C VAL A 69 -15.78 0.96 -22.76
N ILE A 70 -15.69 0.37 -23.94
CA ILE A 70 -15.31 1.08 -25.17
C ILE A 70 -16.33 2.16 -25.53
N ARG A 71 -17.64 1.88 -25.39
CA ARG A 71 -18.68 2.90 -25.56
C ARG A 71 -18.49 4.06 -24.57
N LEU A 72 -18.24 3.74 -23.31
CA LEU A 72 -17.97 4.74 -22.28
C LEU A 72 -16.74 5.60 -22.61
N ILE A 73 -15.68 4.99 -23.12
CA ILE A 73 -14.46 5.71 -23.59
C ILE A 73 -14.82 6.73 -24.67
N GLN A 74 -15.66 6.34 -25.64
CA GLN A 74 -16.11 7.21 -26.72
C GLN A 74 -17.04 8.31 -26.22
N ASP A 75 -18.09 7.95 -25.45
CA ASP A 75 -19.11 8.88 -24.96
C ASP A 75 -18.54 9.93 -24.00
N LYS A 76 -17.56 9.57 -23.19
CA LYS A 76 -16.91 10.47 -22.22
C LYS A 76 -15.65 11.13 -22.78
N HIS A 77 -15.28 10.88 -24.04
CA HIS A 77 -14.07 11.41 -24.67
C HIS A 77 -12.84 11.19 -23.78
N ILE A 78 -12.60 9.94 -23.38
CA ILE A 78 -11.49 9.58 -22.48
C ILE A 78 -10.15 9.81 -23.19
N ASP A 79 -9.25 10.54 -22.52
CA ASP A 79 -7.90 10.85 -23.01
C ASP A 79 -6.88 9.76 -22.61
N VAL A 80 -7.08 9.11 -21.46
CA VAL A 80 -6.19 8.07 -20.93
C VAL A 80 -7.00 7.03 -20.14
N VAL A 81 -6.71 5.75 -20.36
CA VAL A 81 -7.22 4.64 -19.55
C VAL A 81 -6.14 4.20 -18.57
N SER A 82 -6.45 4.15 -17.27
CA SER A 82 -5.53 3.69 -16.23
C SER A 82 -5.99 2.37 -15.63
N LEU A 83 -5.30 1.26 -15.96
CA LEU A 83 -5.52 -0.06 -15.36
C LEU A 83 -4.80 -0.17 -14.03
N GLN A 84 -5.53 -0.49 -12.95
CA GLN A 84 -4.98 -0.80 -11.64
C GLN A 84 -4.79 -2.32 -11.51
N TYR A 85 -3.60 -2.80 -11.87
CA TYR A 85 -3.35 -4.23 -12.05
C TYR A 85 -2.85 -4.92 -10.80
N VAL A 86 -3.60 -5.94 -10.37
CA VAL A 86 -3.23 -6.94 -9.36
C VAL A 86 -3.84 -8.28 -9.78
N PRO A 87 -3.08 -9.34 -10.09
CA PRO A 87 -3.61 -10.57 -10.69
C PRO A 87 -4.77 -11.18 -9.88
N HIS A 88 -4.59 -11.34 -8.56
CA HIS A 88 -5.59 -11.92 -7.65
C HIS A 88 -6.85 -11.05 -7.47
N GLY A 89 -6.76 -9.76 -7.74
CA GLY A 89 -7.92 -8.88 -7.72
C GLY A 89 -8.90 -9.19 -8.85
N TYR A 90 -8.40 -9.50 -10.03
CA TYR A 90 -9.23 -9.78 -11.22
C TYR A 90 -9.68 -11.23 -11.31
N GLU A 91 -8.95 -12.18 -10.69
CA GLU A 91 -9.31 -13.60 -10.64
C GLU A 91 -8.72 -14.22 -9.36
N PRO A 92 -9.52 -14.97 -8.55
CA PRO A 92 -9.10 -15.45 -7.23
C PRO A 92 -7.83 -16.29 -7.19
N HIS A 93 -7.54 -17.05 -8.26
CA HIS A 93 -6.31 -17.86 -8.37
C HIS A 93 -5.12 -17.08 -8.98
N GLY A 94 -5.29 -15.76 -9.27
CA GLY A 94 -4.25 -14.95 -9.90
C GLY A 94 -4.03 -15.23 -11.37
N LEU A 95 -4.97 -15.90 -12.05
CA LEU A 95 -4.89 -16.30 -13.46
C LEU A 95 -5.94 -15.60 -14.35
N PRO A 96 -5.96 -14.25 -14.43
CA PRO A 96 -6.98 -13.49 -15.14
C PRO A 96 -6.79 -13.55 -16.68
N PHE A 97 -6.89 -14.74 -17.29
CA PHE A 97 -6.76 -14.90 -18.75
C PHE A 97 -7.74 -14.04 -19.54
N GLY A 98 -8.96 -13.90 -19.03
CA GLY A 98 -10.00 -13.07 -19.66
C GLY A 98 -9.59 -11.61 -19.80
N LEU A 99 -8.84 -11.08 -18.83
CA LEU A 99 -8.36 -9.70 -18.81
C LEU A 99 -7.43 -9.39 -20.00
N ILE A 100 -6.69 -10.39 -20.52
CA ILE A 100 -5.88 -10.21 -21.73
C ILE A 100 -6.76 -9.81 -22.91
N GLY A 101 -7.86 -10.54 -23.13
CA GLY A 101 -8.80 -10.23 -24.21
C GLY A 101 -9.50 -8.88 -24.03
N PHE A 102 -9.85 -8.56 -22.79
CA PHE A 102 -10.42 -7.26 -22.41
C PHE A 102 -9.45 -6.13 -22.76
N MET A 103 -8.20 -6.18 -22.28
CA MET A 103 -7.21 -5.13 -22.50
C MET A 103 -6.77 -5.00 -23.97
N LYS A 104 -6.73 -6.09 -24.74
CA LYS A 104 -6.51 -6.03 -26.19
C LYS A 104 -7.61 -5.21 -26.89
N ASN A 105 -8.86 -5.38 -26.50
CA ASN A 105 -9.96 -4.60 -27.07
C ASN A 105 -9.89 -3.12 -26.66
N ILE A 106 -9.53 -2.82 -25.40
CA ILE A 106 -9.30 -1.44 -24.97
C ILE A 106 -8.15 -0.81 -25.77
N ARG A 107 -7.04 -1.51 -25.96
CA ARG A 107 -5.91 -1.04 -26.77
C ARG A 107 -6.29 -0.68 -28.20
N ASN A 108 -7.26 -1.38 -28.78
CA ASN A 108 -7.75 -1.12 -30.15
C ASN A 108 -8.54 0.20 -30.28
N THR A 109 -8.85 0.89 -29.18
CA THR A 109 -9.48 2.23 -29.20
C THR A 109 -8.49 3.32 -29.57
N SER A 110 -7.19 3.04 -29.59
CA SER A 110 -6.09 4.00 -29.75
C SER A 110 -5.98 5.05 -28.63
N VAL A 111 -6.76 4.91 -27.55
CA VAL A 111 -6.60 5.70 -26.34
C VAL A 111 -5.41 5.15 -25.54
N PRO A 112 -4.47 6.01 -25.11
CA PRO A 112 -3.32 5.55 -24.34
C PRO A 112 -3.71 4.79 -23.07
N VAL A 113 -3.03 3.66 -22.83
CA VAL A 113 -3.23 2.81 -21.66
C VAL A 113 -2.06 2.95 -20.70
N PHE A 114 -2.36 3.41 -19.49
CA PHE A 114 -1.44 3.44 -18.36
C PHE A 114 -1.73 2.23 -17.46
N THR A 115 -0.79 1.32 -17.25
CA THR A 115 -0.96 0.23 -16.29
C THR A 115 -0.12 0.48 -15.05
N PHE A 116 -0.78 0.62 -13.89
CA PHE A 116 -0.11 0.61 -12.60
C PHE A 116 -0.14 -0.79 -12.02
N CYS A 117 1.03 -1.41 -11.87
CA CYS A 117 1.16 -2.75 -11.33
C CYS A 117 1.32 -2.69 -9.81
N HIS A 118 0.23 -2.97 -9.06
CA HIS A 118 0.27 -3.16 -7.61
C HIS A 118 0.98 -4.44 -7.24
N GLU A 119 0.80 -5.47 -8.07
CA GLU A 119 1.56 -6.72 -8.09
C GLU A 119 1.77 -7.13 -9.54
N VAL A 120 2.82 -7.94 -9.80
CA VAL A 120 3.11 -8.41 -11.16
C VAL A 120 2.75 -9.88 -11.28
N TYR A 121 3.49 -10.75 -10.62
CA TYR A 121 3.19 -12.17 -10.49
C TYR A 121 3.98 -12.74 -9.31
N TRP A 122 3.56 -13.92 -8.82
CA TRP A 122 4.31 -14.63 -7.79
C TRP A 122 5.39 -15.50 -8.44
N LYS A 123 6.66 -15.16 -8.24
CA LYS A 123 7.81 -15.93 -8.76
C LYS A 123 8.09 -17.10 -7.82
N TYR A 124 7.71 -18.31 -8.23
CA TYR A 124 7.99 -19.52 -7.48
C TYR A 124 9.40 -20.05 -7.77
N MET A 125 10.16 -20.34 -6.72
CA MET A 125 11.56 -20.79 -6.78
C MET A 125 11.75 -22.22 -6.25
N GLY A 126 10.67 -22.96 -5.99
CA GLY A 126 10.71 -24.32 -5.44
C GLY A 126 10.52 -25.42 -6.50
N PHE A 127 10.39 -26.65 -6.04
CA PHE A 127 10.33 -27.85 -6.88
C PHE A 127 8.90 -28.38 -7.13
N ASN A 128 7.86 -27.73 -6.59
CA ASN A 128 6.47 -28.14 -6.82
C ASN A 128 6.01 -27.73 -8.22
N ILE A 129 5.78 -28.72 -9.09
CA ILE A 129 5.41 -28.52 -10.50
C ILE A 129 4.12 -27.69 -10.63
N LYS A 130 3.14 -27.87 -9.74
CA LYS A 130 1.89 -27.10 -9.75
C LYS A 130 2.17 -25.62 -9.56
N TYR A 131 2.91 -25.26 -8.53
CA TYR A 131 3.25 -23.86 -8.23
C TYR A 131 4.19 -23.25 -9.27
N LEU A 132 5.07 -24.06 -9.86
CA LEU A 132 5.91 -23.61 -10.99
C LEU A 132 5.05 -23.27 -12.20
N ALA A 133 4.12 -24.16 -12.59
CA ALA A 133 3.20 -23.92 -13.69
C ALA A 133 2.33 -22.68 -13.46
N GLU A 134 1.78 -22.52 -12.25
CA GLU A 134 0.98 -21.36 -11.85
C GLU A 134 1.79 -20.06 -11.97
N SER A 135 3.00 -20.04 -11.45
CA SER A 135 3.93 -18.90 -11.57
C SER A 135 4.23 -18.53 -13.03
N LEU A 136 4.47 -19.54 -13.90
CA LEU A 136 4.72 -19.30 -15.33
C LEU A 136 3.48 -18.76 -16.05
N LEU A 137 2.29 -19.27 -15.73
CA LEU A 137 1.02 -18.77 -16.29
C LEU A 137 0.75 -17.34 -15.84
N MET A 138 0.97 -17.02 -14.57
CA MET A 138 0.84 -15.63 -14.07
C MET A 138 1.83 -14.70 -14.80
N ALA A 139 3.09 -15.12 -14.98
CA ALA A 139 4.09 -14.35 -15.72
C ALA A 139 3.67 -14.14 -17.18
N PHE A 140 3.13 -15.18 -17.84
CA PHE A 140 2.59 -15.09 -19.19
C PHE A 140 1.45 -14.05 -19.28
N ILE A 141 0.49 -14.09 -18.36
CA ILE A 141 -0.62 -13.16 -18.34
C ILE A 141 -0.12 -11.73 -18.13
N SER A 142 0.74 -11.51 -17.12
CA SER A 142 1.32 -10.18 -16.83
C SER A 142 2.06 -9.62 -18.03
N LYS A 143 2.87 -10.46 -18.73
CA LYS A 143 3.54 -10.06 -19.98
C LYS A 143 2.56 -9.58 -21.06
N HIS A 144 1.40 -10.22 -21.19
CA HIS A 144 0.41 -9.84 -22.20
C HIS A 144 -0.35 -8.58 -21.81
N ILE A 145 -0.61 -8.35 -20.52
CA ILE A 145 -1.18 -7.10 -20.01
C ILE A 145 -0.20 -5.95 -20.27
N LEU A 146 1.08 -6.12 -19.93
CA LEU A 146 2.11 -5.10 -20.15
C LEU A 146 2.24 -4.73 -21.65
N LYS A 147 2.08 -5.69 -22.56
CA LYS A 147 2.06 -5.42 -24.02
C LYS A 147 0.86 -4.61 -24.49
N CYS A 148 -0.21 -4.54 -23.71
CA CYS A 148 -1.38 -3.69 -23.99
C CYS A 148 -1.23 -2.27 -23.43
N SER A 149 -0.11 -1.96 -22.78
CA SER A 149 0.12 -0.70 -22.08
C SER A 149 1.10 0.19 -22.84
N ASP A 150 0.80 1.48 -22.92
CA ASP A 150 1.72 2.51 -23.43
C ASP A 150 2.64 3.00 -22.32
N TYR A 151 2.11 3.09 -21.10
CA TYR A 151 2.83 3.50 -19.91
C TYR A 151 2.66 2.44 -18.84
N VAL A 152 3.74 2.19 -18.12
CA VAL A 152 3.76 1.24 -17.00
C VAL A 152 4.44 1.88 -15.81
N ALA A 153 3.87 1.72 -14.64
CA ALA A 153 4.51 2.07 -13.36
C ALA A 153 4.20 1.01 -12.31
N THR A 154 4.90 1.03 -11.19
CA THR A 154 4.69 0.09 -10.10
C THR A 154 5.02 0.71 -8.75
N SER A 155 4.68 0.02 -7.65
CA SER A 155 4.84 0.53 -6.30
C SER A 155 6.22 0.33 -5.67
N ILE A 156 7.01 -0.67 -6.12
CA ILE A 156 8.29 -1.04 -5.51
C ILE A 156 9.34 -1.45 -6.55
N GLY A 157 10.62 -1.25 -6.20
CA GLY A 157 11.76 -1.59 -7.07
C GLY A 157 11.82 -3.06 -7.47
N HIS A 158 11.39 -3.99 -6.59
CA HIS A 158 11.32 -5.42 -6.92
C HIS A 158 10.39 -5.68 -8.11
N TYR A 159 9.21 -5.09 -8.13
CA TYR A 159 8.27 -5.24 -9.24
C TYR A 159 8.75 -4.53 -10.52
N ALA A 160 9.47 -3.41 -10.39
CA ALA A 160 10.08 -2.75 -11.55
C ALA A 160 11.10 -3.67 -12.25
N LYS A 161 11.92 -4.40 -11.48
CA LYS A 161 12.85 -5.43 -12.03
C LYS A 161 12.07 -6.56 -12.73
N MET A 162 11.00 -7.07 -12.12
CA MET A 162 10.16 -8.12 -12.72
C MET A 162 9.49 -7.65 -14.02
N ILE A 163 9.02 -6.41 -14.09
CA ILE A 163 8.43 -5.82 -15.32
C ILE A 163 9.48 -5.73 -16.41
N ASN A 164 10.69 -5.29 -16.09
CA ASN A 164 11.79 -5.23 -17.05
C ASN A 164 12.14 -6.63 -17.58
N GLU A 165 12.25 -7.65 -16.72
CA GLU A 165 12.50 -9.05 -17.10
C GLU A 165 11.42 -9.58 -18.05
N LEU A 166 10.14 -9.22 -17.86
CA LEU A 166 9.01 -9.71 -18.65
C LEU A 166 8.85 -9.02 -20.01
N SER A 167 9.09 -7.71 -20.06
CA SER A 167 8.69 -6.87 -21.20
C SER A 167 9.81 -6.03 -21.81
N GLY A 168 10.95 -5.91 -21.12
CA GLY A 168 12.03 -4.97 -21.46
C GLY A 168 11.72 -3.51 -21.10
N ASN A 169 10.52 -3.21 -20.59
CA ASN A 169 10.14 -1.85 -20.21
C ASN A 169 10.75 -1.46 -18.86
N GLN A 170 11.22 -0.22 -18.76
CA GLN A 170 11.54 0.38 -17.47
C GLN A 170 10.28 0.96 -16.86
N ALA A 171 9.89 0.47 -15.68
CA ALA A 171 8.73 0.96 -14.94
C ALA A 171 9.19 1.89 -13.82
N PRO A 172 8.83 3.19 -13.84
CA PRO A 172 9.02 4.08 -12.71
C PRO A 172 8.37 3.52 -11.44
N VAL A 173 9.03 3.74 -10.30
CA VAL A 173 8.53 3.33 -8.99
C VAL A 173 7.82 4.53 -8.34
N ILE A 174 6.53 4.37 -8.11
CA ILE A 174 5.67 5.33 -7.40
C ILE A 174 5.19 4.63 -6.12
N PRO A 175 5.74 4.96 -4.95
CA PRO A 175 5.34 4.34 -3.69
C PRO A 175 3.85 4.54 -3.40
N ILE A 176 3.26 3.62 -2.63
CA ILE A 176 1.87 3.76 -2.20
C ILE A 176 1.75 4.93 -1.21
N ALA A 177 0.82 5.83 -1.47
CA ALA A 177 0.53 6.95 -0.59
C ALA A 177 -0.19 6.49 0.70
N SER A 178 -0.04 7.28 1.76
CA SER A 178 -0.80 7.08 2.99
C SER A 178 -2.28 7.41 2.78
N ASN A 179 -3.16 6.50 3.22
CA ASN A 179 -4.60 6.77 3.29
C ASN A 179 -4.98 7.54 4.58
N ILE A 180 -4.05 7.66 5.54
CA ILE A 180 -4.29 8.32 6.82
C ILE A 180 -3.76 9.76 6.72
N PRO A 181 -4.62 10.79 6.84
CA PRO A 181 -4.22 12.17 6.73
C PRO A 181 -3.37 12.61 7.95
N VAL A 182 -2.37 13.46 7.72
CA VAL A 182 -1.50 14.03 8.77
C VAL A 182 -1.94 15.42 9.22
N THR A 183 -3.13 15.86 8.81
CA THR A 183 -3.69 17.19 9.14
C THR A 183 -4.67 17.12 10.29
N ASN A 184 -4.77 18.21 11.08
CA ASN A 184 -5.73 18.35 12.20
C ASN A 184 -5.59 17.26 13.28
N VAL A 185 -4.35 16.92 13.65
CA VAL A 185 -4.06 15.81 14.57
C VAL A 185 -3.81 16.34 15.98
N ASP A 186 -4.54 15.79 16.96
CA ASP A 186 -4.30 16.02 18.38
C ASP A 186 -3.56 14.84 19.04
N ALA A 187 -2.29 14.70 18.68
CA ALA A 187 -1.43 13.65 19.24
C ALA A 187 -1.21 13.81 20.75
N LYS A 188 -1.16 15.05 21.27
CA LYS A 188 -0.84 15.32 22.67
C LYS A 188 -1.94 14.84 23.62
N SER A 189 -3.19 15.22 23.36
CA SER A 189 -4.33 14.77 24.18
C SER A 189 -4.53 13.26 24.06
N THR A 190 -4.39 12.70 22.86
CA THR A 190 -4.48 11.26 22.64
C THR A 190 -3.39 10.51 23.39
N LYS A 191 -2.14 10.99 23.37
CA LYS A 191 -1.03 10.41 24.12
C LYS A 191 -1.28 10.42 25.63
N ALA A 192 -1.83 11.51 26.17
CA ALA A 192 -2.16 11.62 27.60
C ALA A 192 -3.26 10.62 28.04
N ILE A 193 -4.18 10.26 27.15
CA ILE A 193 -5.21 9.23 27.39
C ILE A 193 -4.59 7.84 27.40
N ILE A 194 -3.71 7.52 26.43
CA ILE A 194 -3.11 6.20 26.28
C ILE A 194 -2.05 5.94 27.35
N ALA A 195 -1.21 6.93 27.62
CA ALA A 195 -0.02 6.86 28.47
C ALA A 195 -0.02 7.98 29.52
N PRO A 196 -0.91 7.92 30.53
CA PRO A 196 -1.10 9.00 31.52
C PRO A 196 0.14 9.22 32.40
N ASN A 197 1.02 8.24 32.53
CA ASN A 197 2.26 8.32 33.29
C ASN A 197 3.49 8.60 32.40
N ASN A 198 3.28 9.10 31.19
CA ASN A 198 4.32 9.34 30.18
C ASN A 198 5.07 8.06 29.74
N GLU A 199 4.37 6.94 29.68
CA GLU A 199 4.91 5.68 29.17
C GLU A 199 5.31 5.84 27.68
N PHE A 200 6.32 5.09 27.27
CA PHE A 200 6.73 5.00 25.86
C PHE A 200 5.73 4.13 25.08
N ILE A 201 5.08 4.72 24.08
CA ILE A 201 4.02 4.07 23.31
C ILE A 201 4.59 3.27 22.13
N VAL A 202 4.47 1.94 22.20
CA VAL A 202 4.77 1.01 21.13
C VAL A 202 3.47 0.67 20.41
N ALA A 203 3.33 1.06 19.14
CA ALA A 203 2.10 0.89 18.39
C ALA A 203 2.15 -0.29 17.40
N PHE A 204 0.98 -0.88 17.17
CA PHE A 204 0.71 -1.93 16.19
C PHE A 204 -0.49 -1.53 15.33
N ILE A 205 -0.39 -1.76 14.01
CA ILE A 205 -1.50 -1.55 13.07
C ILE A 205 -1.60 -2.72 12.10
N GLY A 206 -2.81 -3.22 11.91
CA GLY A 206 -3.08 -4.40 11.07
C GLY A 206 -2.67 -5.73 11.70
N LYS A 207 -3.10 -6.82 11.07
CA LYS A 207 -2.85 -8.18 11.59
C LYS A 207 -1.45 -8.66 11.19
N ARG A 208 -0.61 -8.96 12.19
CA ARG A 208 0.75 -9.48 12.04
C ARG A 208 1.04 -10.55 13.10
N ASN A 209 2.01 -11.41 12.84
CA ASN A 209 2.48 -12.34 13.88
C ASN A 209 3.34 -11.58 14.90
N LEU A 210 2.89 -11.51 16.14
CA LEU A 210 3.55 -10.78 17.23
C LEU A 210 4.29 -11.69 18.22
N SER A 211 4.42 -13.00 17.96
CA SER A 211 4.98 -13.95 18.94
C SER A 211 6.40 -13.58 19.39
N VAL A 212 7.31 -13.31 18.47
CA VAL A 212 8.70 -12.93 18.78
C VAL A 212 8.75 -11.56 19.45
N VAL A 213 7.95 -10.62 18.97
CA VAL A 213 7.85 -9.26 19.53
C VAL A 213 7.30 -9.30 20.95
N SER A 214 6.33 -10.18 21.24
CA SER A 214 5.76 -10.32 22.58
C SER A 214 6.81 -10.71 23.62
N THR A 215 7.75 -11.59 23.26
CA THR A 215 8.84 -11.98 24.14
C THR A 215 9.79 -10.81 24.45
N ALA A 216 10.15 -10.04 23.42
CA ALA A 216 11.00 -8.85 23.58
C ALA A 216 10.34 -7.77 24.46
N LEU A 217 9.05 -7.52 24.22
CA LEU A 217 8.28 -6.53 25.01
C LEU A 217 8.10 -6.96 26.45
N LYS A 218 7.77 -8.24 26.68
CA LYS A 218 7.66 -8.76 28.05
C LYS A 218 8.97 -8.59 28.81
N ARG A 219 10.10 -8.93 28.20
CA ARG A 219 11.42 -8.73 28.79
C ARG A 219 11.68 -7.27 29.15
N LEU A 220 11.41 -6.33 28.25
CA LEU A 220 11.57 -4.89 28.51
C LEU A 220 10.68 -4.40 29.66
N ILE A 221 9.45 -4.90 29.77
CA ILE A 221 8.53 -4.58 30.88
C ILE A 221 9.07 -5.16 32.19
N ASP A 222 9.52 -6.43 32.21
CA ASP A 222 10.08 -7.09 33.39
C ASP A 222 11.39 -6.42 33.88
N GLU A 223 12.13 -5.77 32.96
CA GLU A 223 13.30 -4.93 33.25
C GLU A 223 12.93 -3.54 33.85
N GLY A 224 11.62 -3.26 34.04
CA GLY A 224 11.11 -2.04 34.67
C GLY A 224 10.96 -0.85 33.73
N ASN A 225 11.00 -1.06 32.41
CA ASN A 225 10.77 0.02 31.46
C ASN A 225 9.28 0.42 31.42
N HIS A 226 9.00 1.72 31.40
CA HIS A 226 7.65 2.27 31.33
C HIS A 226 7.13 2.27 29.89
N ILE A 227 6.49 1.17 29.49
CA ILE A 227 5.98 0.94 28.13
C ILE A 227 4.46 0.79 28.14
N LYS A 228 3.80 1.37 27.13
CA LYS A 228 2.38 1.15 26.81
C LYS A 228 2.25 0.60 25.39
N LEU A 229 1.44 -0.43 25.23
CA LEU A 229 1.22 -1.09 23.93
C LEU A 229 -0.09 -0.55 23.33
N LEU A 230 -0.02 0.03 22.17
CA LEU A 230 -1.17 0.61 21.46
C LEU A 230 -1.55 -0.27 20.26
N PHE A 231 -2.75 -0.84 20.28
CA PHE A 231 -3.30 -1.65 19.21
C PHE A 231 -4.33 -0.85 18.43
N ILE A 232 -3.99 -0.47 17.19
CA ILE A 232 -4.81 0.41 16.34
C ILE A 232 -5.63 -0.43 15.37
N GLY A 233 -6.96 -0.38 15.48
CA GLY A 233 -7.86 -1.13 14.63
C GLY A 233 -7.90 -2.64 14.94
N LYS A 234 -8.09 -3.45 13.90
CA LYS A 234 -8.04 -4.93 14.02
C LYS A 234 -6.58 -5.40 13.95
N THR A 235 -6.03 -5.76 15.08
CA THR A 235 -4.67 -6.29 15.21
C THR A 235 -4.70 -7.73 15.77
N ASN A 236 -3.56 -8.42 15.70
CA ASN A 236 -3.34 -9.57 16.57
C ASN A 236 -2.87 -9.08 17.93
N ASP A 237 -3.01 -9.95 18.95
CA ASP A 237 -2.64 -9.61 20.31
C ASP A 237 -1.23 -10.11 20.64
N VAL A 238 -0.64 -9.50 21.68
CA VAL A 238 0.60 -9.97 22.29
C VAL A 238 0.33 -11.12 23.24
N GLN A 239 1.35 -11.94 23.52
CA GLN A 239 1.26 -13.09 24.40
C GLN A 239 1.98 -12.80 25.71
N ASN A 240 1.44 -13.30 26.83
CA ASN A 240 2.04 -13.25 28.16
C ASN A 240 2.36 -11.82 28.66
N ILE A 241 1.61 -10.81 28.22
CA ILE A 241 1.66 -9.42 28.71
C ILE A 241 0.31 -9.10 29.30
N GLU A 242 0.30 -8.48 30.48
CA GLU A 242 -0.92 -8.10 31.18
C GLU A 242 -1.69 -6.98 30.44
N ASP A 243 -3.02 -7.03 30.49
CA ASP A 243 -3.90 -6.05 29.85
C ASP A 243 -3.69 -4.62 30.34
N SER A 244 -3.19 -4.46 31.57
CA SER A 244 -2.83 -3.14 32.14
C SER A 244 -1.82 -2.38 31.28
N PHE A 245 -0.95 -3.07 30.52
CA PHE A 245 0.00 -2.48 29.59
C PHE A 245 -0.61 -2.19 28.21
N CYS A 246 -1.81 -2.68 27.91
CA CYS A 246 -2.41 -2.65 26.59
C CYS A 246 -3.50 -1.59 26.46
N TYR A 247 -3.52 -0.86 25.36
CA TYR A 247 -4.60 0.02 24.95
C TYR A 247 -5.10 -0.39 23.56
N ARG A 248 -6.38 -0.75 23.43
CA ARG A 248 -6.97 -1.24 22.18
C ARG A 248 -8.05 -0.25 21.72
N THR A 249 -7.87 0.30 20.52
CA THR A 249 -8.80 1.32 20.01
C THR A 249 -10.10 0.71 19.44
N GLY A 250 -10.06 -0.56 19.00
CA GLY A 250 -11.13 -1.08 18.13
C GLY A 250 -11.11 -0.42 16.75
N ILE A 251 -12.24 -0.50 16.03
CA ILE A 251 -12.39 0.12 14.71
C ILE A 251 -12.63 1.61 14.90
N LEU A 252 -11.86 2.44 14.21
CA LEU A 252 -11.88 3.89 14.27
C LEU A 252 -12.34 4.49 12.94
N ASN A 253 -12.89 5.70 12.97
CA ASN A 253 -12.98 6.54 11.79
C ASN A 253 -11.60 7.12 11.42
N ILE A 254 -11.49 7.75 10.25
CA ILE A 254 -10.18 8.16 9.70
C ILE A 254 -9.54 9.29 10.53
N ASP A 255 -10.33 10.18 11.11
CA ASP A 255 -9.81 11.31 11.90
C ASP A 255 -9.29 10.83 13.27
N GLU A 256 -10.05 9.95 13.93
CA GLU A 256 -9.60 9.29 15.17
C GLU A 256 -8.32 8.47 14.92
N LEU A 257 -8.29 7.69 13.81
CA LEU A 257 -7.13 6.88 13.44
C LEU A 257 -5.85 7.73 13.35
N SER A 258 -5.94 8.93 12.75
CA SER A 258 -4.83 9.86 12.63
C SER A 258 -4.24 10.27 13.99
N ASN A 259 -5.10 10.53 14.97
CA ASN A 259 -4.68 10.91 16.34
C ASN A 259 -3.93 9.76 17.03
N TYR A 260 -4.45 8.53 16.91
CA TYR A 260 -3.80 7.36 17.53
C TYR A 260 -2.46 7.02 16.87
N VAL A 261 -2.37 7.11 15.53
CA VAL A 261 -1.08 6.92 14.83
C VAL A 261 -0.06 7.96 15.29
N ALA A 262 -0.46 9.23 15.37
CA ALA A 262 0.43 10.32 15.76
C ALA A 262 0.87 10.28 17.25
N ALA A 263 0.13 9.58 18.10
CA ALA A 263 0.47 9.44 19.53
C ALA A 263 1.58 8.41 19.79
N ALA A 264 1.93 7.57 18.82
CA ALA A 264 2.93 6.52 18.97
C ALA A 264 4.36 7.07 19.04
N ASP A 265 5.20 6.51 19.91
CA ASP A 265 6.64 6.81 19.96
C ASP A 265 7.43 5.91 18.98
N CYS A 266 6.95 4.69 18.73
CA CYS A 266 7.41 3.84 17.65
C CYS A 266 6.29 2.91 17.17
N MET A 267 6.44 2.37 15.96
CA MET A 267 5.52 1.38 15.40
C MET A 267 6.29 0.11 15.02
N ILE A 268 5.80 -1.05 15.47
CA ILE A 268 6.40 -2.33 15.12
C ILE A 268 5.56 -2.99 14.04
N MET A 269 6.22 -3.33 12.94
CA MET A 269 5.63 -3.97 11.77
C MET A 269 6.43 -5.24 11.43
N PRO A 270 6.21 -6.36 12.15
CA PRO A 270 6.93 -7.60 11.87
C PRO A 270 6.60 -8.09 10.47
N GLU A 271 7.63 -8.28 9.67
CA GLU A 271 7.55 -8.91 8.34
C GLU A 271 8.55 -10.07 8.31
N ASN A 272 8.35 -11.06 7.44
CA ASN A 272 9.34 -12.15 7.33
C ASN A 272 10.62 -11.64 6.63
N ASN A 273 11.77 -12.23 7.00
CA ASN A 273 13.08 -11.84 6.48
C ASN A 273 13.27 -12.14 4.97
N ILE A 274 12.38 -12.91 4.35
CA ILE A 274 12.44 -13.22 2.92
C ILE A 274 11.89 -12.06 2.11
N SER A 275 10.65 -11.67 2.36
CA SER A 275 10.01 -10.56 1.64
C SER A 275 10.38 -9.20 2.23
N GLY A 276 10.45 -9.09 3.54
CA GLY A 276 10.69 -7.83 4.24
C GLY A 276 9.54 -6.82 4.10
N CYS A 277 9.71 -5.65 4.69
CA CYS A 277 8.78 -4.56 4.51
C CYS A 277 8.88 -3.95 3.10
N SER A 278 7.82 -3.30 2.66
CA SER A 278 7.82 -2.67 1.33
C SER A 278 6.94 -1.42 1.28
N LEU A 279 7.29 -0.52 0.36
CA LEU A 279 6.53 0.72 0.09
C LEU A 279 5.17 0.49 -0.60
N LYS A 280 4.73 -0.77 -0.72
CA LYS A 280 3.35 -1.11 -1.08
C LYS A 280 2.40 -1.16 0.14
N SER A 281 2.93 -1.02 1.36
CA SER A 281 2.16 -1.05 2.60
C SER A 281 1.64 0.34 2.95
N GLY A 282 0.31 0.52 2.93
CA GLY A 282 -0.35 1.75 3.38
C GLY A 282 -0.10 2.07 4.86
N SER A 283 0.05 1.03 5.71
CA SER A 283 0.39 1.22 7.13
C SER A 283 1.82 1.74 7.30
N LEU A 284 2.78 1.24 6.51
CA LEU A 284 4.15 1.75 6.52
C LEU A 284 4.18 3.20 6.01
N ALA A 285 3.46 3.47 4.91
CA ALA A 285 3.34 4.81 4.38
C ALA A 285 2.78 5.79 5.42
N ALA A 286 1.76 5.38 6.17
CA ALA A 286 1.20 6.17 7.27
C ALA A 286 2.25 6.45 8.35
N ALA A 287 2.88 5.43 8.91
CA ALA A 287 3.87 5.61 9.98
C ALA A 287 4.99 6.59 9.57
N LEU A 288 5.56 6.41 8.36
CA LEU A 288 6.60 7.30 7.83
C LEU A 288 6.08 8.72 7.60
N SER A 289 4.85 8.90 7.12
CA SER A 289 4.25 10.23 6.89
C SER A 289 4.05 11.01 8.20
N PHE A 290 3.73 10.32 9.29
CA PHE A 290 3.66 10.92 10.63
C PHE A 290 5.05 11.13 11.25
N GLY A 291 6.10 10.55 10.69
CA GLY A 291 7.44 10.55 11.26
C GLY A 291 7.57 9.62 12.46
N ILE A 292 6.78 8.56 12.52
CA ILE A 292 6.89 7.56 13.57
C ILE A 292 8.04 6.60 13.23
N PRO A 293 9.04 6.43 14.12
CA PRO A 293 10.07 5.42 13.95
C PRO A 293 9.47 4.03 13.76
N VAL A 294 9.83 3.34 12.68
CA VAL A 294 9.31 1.99 12.37
C VAL A 294 10.39 0.96 12.60
N ILE A 295 10.05 -0.11 13.35
CA ILE A 295 10.86 -1.31 13.54
C ILE A 295 10.24 -2.43 12.69
N THR A 296 11.01 -2.99 11.76
CA THR A 296 10.54 -3.99 10.79
C THR A 296 11.71 -4.83 10.27
N SER A 297 11.47 -5.73 9.30
CA SER A 297 12.51 -6.58 8.72
C SER A 297 12.80 -6.22 7.28
N LYS A 298 14.06 -6.39 6.87
CA LYS A 298 14.52 -6.22 5.49
C LYS A 298 14.37 -7.52 4.71
N GLY A 299 14.02 -7.44 3.42
CA GLY A 299 13.94 -8.58 2.51
C GLY A 299 13.97 -8.14 1.04
N ILE A 300 13.62 -9.06 0.12
CA ILE A 300 13.73 -8.82 -1.35
C ILE A 300 12.76 -7.75 -1.88
N MET A 301 11.68 -7.47 -1.15
CA MET A 301 10.70 -6.43 -1.53
C MET A 301 11.00 -5.07 -0.88
N THR A 302 12.03 -5.01 -0.02
CA THR A 302 12.39 -3.77 0.66
C THR A 302 13.07 -2.83 -0.33
N ASP A 303 12.53 -1.62 -0.43
CA ASP A 303 13.08 -0.58 -1.31
C ASP A 303 14.40 -0.03 -0.76
N ASP A 304 15.37 0.24 -1.65
CA ASP A 304 16.69 0.74 -1.29
C ASP A 304 16.67 2.15 -0.65
N LYS A 305 15.55 2.88 -0.80
CA LYS A 305 15.33 4.18 -0.13
C LYS A 305 15.00 4.05 1.36
N LEU A 306 14.64 2.85 1.82
CA LEU A 306 14.49 2.54 3.25
C LEU A 306 15.88 2.18 3.81
N ILE A 307 16.47 3.09 4.57
CA ILE A 307 17.86 3.02 5.03
C ILE A 307 17.87 2.74 6.53
N ASP A 308 18.50 1.62 6.91
CA ASP A 308 18.61 1.22 8.31
C ASP A 308 19.28 2.30 9.16
N ARG A 309 18.75 2.51 10.37
CA ARG A 309 19.22 3.47 11.37
C ARG A 309 19.28 4.93 10.86
N ASP A 310 18.56 5.19 9.77
CA ASP A 310 18.40 6.53 9.20
C ASP A 310 16.93 6.96 9.12
N ASN A 311 16.08 6.27 8.34
CA ASN A 311 14.65 6.55 8.25
C ASN A 311 13.75 5.38 8.68
N ILE A 312 14.37 4.24 9.03
CA ILE A 312 13.71 3.01 9.50
C ILE A 312 14.71 2.22 10.35
N LEU A 313 14.23 1.27 11.17
CA LEU A 313 15.08 0.31 11.88
C LEU A 313 14.79 -1.10 11.39
N PHE A 314 15.83 -1.78 10.88
CA PHE A 314 15.71 -3.17 10.49
C PHE A 314 16.17 -4.11 11.61
N VAL A 315 15.38 -5.17 11.80
CA VAL A 315 15.63 -6.25 12.77
C VAL A 315 15.51 -7.61 12.09
N ASP A 316 16.10 -8.62 12.66
CA ASP A 316 15.79 -10.01 12.31
C ASP A 316 14.44 -10.39 12.91
N SER A 317 13.46 -10.70 12.05
CA SER A 317 12.08 -11.01 12.47
C SER A 317 11.97 -12.28 13.33
N THR A 318 13.00 -13.10 13.36
CA THR A 318 13.07 -14.35 14.16
C THR A 318 13.78 -14.18 15.49
N SER A 319 14.39 -13.02 15.73
CA SER A 319 15.22 -12.74 16.90
C SER A 319 14.55 -11.77 17.88
N GLU A 320 14.16 -12.27 19.03
CA GLU A 320 13.70 -11.46 20.18
C GLU A 320 14.72 -10.39 20.57
N VAL A 321 16.01 -10.71 20.56
CA VAL A 321 17.09 -9.81 20.97
C VAL A 321 17.13 -8.57 20.09
N THR A 322 16.99 -8.73 18.77
CA THR A 322 17.04 -7.60 17.85
C THR A 322 15.83 -6.65 18.00
N TYR A 323 14.65 -7.18 18.33
CA TYR A 323 13.48 -6.34 18.68
C TYR A 323 13.71 -5.63 20.01
N HIS A 324 14.19 -6.36 21.04
CA HIS A 324 14.50 -5.77 22.34
C HIS A 324 15.45 -4.58 22.19
N ASP A 325 16.59 -4.77 21.53
CA ASP A 325 17.63 -3.76 21.38
C ASP A 325 17.16 -2.55 20.56
N ALA A 326 16.34 -2.79 19.53
CA ALA A 326 15.78 -1.71 18.71
C ALA A 326 14.78 -0.85 19.51
N ILE A 327 13.88 -1.47 20.28
CA ILE A 327 12.91 -0.77 21.13
C ILE A 327 13.65 -0.01 22.25
N GLU A 328 14.58 -0.67 22.93
CA GLU A 328 15.38 -0.06 24.00
C GLU A 328 16.19 1.13 23.49
N THR A 329 16.77 1.03 22.29
CA THR A 329 17.51 2.13 21.66
C THR A 329 16.62 3.35 21.45
N LEU A 330 15.39 3.17 20.93
CA LEU A 330 14.44 4.27 20.76
C LEU A 330 13.97 4.85 22.10
N LEU A 331 13.73 3.99 23.08
CA LEU A 331 13.29 4.37 24.41
C LEU A 331 14.34 5.19 25.17
N LYS A 332 15.60 4.75 25.14
CA LYS A 332 16.69 5.32 25.96
C LYS A 332 17.51 6.41 25.24
N ASN A 333 17.50 6.45 23.91
CA ASN A 333 18.27 7.41 23.12
C ASN A 333 17.36 8.37 22.35
N LYS A 334 16.91 9.40 23.04
CA LYS A 334 16.02 10.42 22.46
C LYS A 334 16.61 11.06 21.18
N ALA A 335 17.89 11.39 21.18
CA ALA A 335 18.53 12.03 20.01
C ALA A 335 18.49 11.12 18.78
N PHE A 336 18.67 9.82 18.97
CA PHE A 336 18.53 8.84 17.91
C PHE A 336 17.07 8.69 17.44
N ALA A 337 16.12 8.59 18.36
CA ALA A 337 14.69 8.54 18.04
C ALA A 337 14.25 9.78 17.26
N ASP A 338 14.64 10.99 17.69
CA ASP A 338 14.35 12.25 17.01
C ASP A 338 14.96 12.30 15.59
N LYS A 339 16.20 11.77 15.40
CA LYS A 339 16.82 11.65 14.08
C LYS A 339 15.99 10.76 13.15
N ILE A 340 15.64 9.54 13.60
CA ILE A 340 14.84 8.59 12.79
C ILE A 340 13.49 9.23 12.45
N SER A 341 12.80 9.80 13.43
CA SER A 341 11.51 10.47 13.26
C SER A 341 11.57 11.58 12.20
N LYS A 342 12.58 12.46 12.29
CA LYS A 342 12.77 13.54 11.32
C LYS A 342 12.98 12.99 9.90
N ASN A 343 13.85 12.00 9.74
CA ASN A 343 14.17 11.43 8.42
C ASN A 343 13.00 10.61 7.87
N ALA A 344 12.29 9.86 8.70
CA ALA A 344 11.04 9.18 8.32
C ALA A 344 10.01 10.18 7.80
N LYS A 345 9.80 11.29 8.51
CA LYS A 345 8.86 12.35 8.12
C LYS A 345 9.25 13.04 6.81
N GLU A 346 10.54 13.27 6.60
CA GLU A 346 11.05 13.83 5.33
C GLU A 346 10.78 12.87 4.17
N PHE A 347 11.07 11.58 4.38
CA PHE A 347 10.74 10.53 3.42
C PHE A 347 9.23 10.45 3.15
N GLY A 348 8.41 10.58 4.19
CA GLY A 348 6.94 10.57 4.12
C GLY A 348 6.33 11.60 3.17
N LYS A 349 7.06 12.69 2.85
CA LYS A 349 6.61 13.69 1.85
C LYS A 349 6.40 13.11 0.45
N MET A 350 7.06 11.99 0.13
CA MET A 350 6.86 11.26 -1.13
C MET A 350 5.67 10.29 -1.06
N LEU A 351 5.13 10.04 0.13
CA LEU A 351 4.04 9.10 0.36
C LEU A 351 2.69 9.81 0.45
N THR A 352 2.47 10.77 -0.44
CA THR A 352 1.24 11.58 -0.51
C THR A 352 0.52 11.39 -1.85
N TRP A 353 -0.80 11.50 -1.84
CA TRP A 353 -1.61 11.42 -3.07
C TRP A 353 -1.23 12.47 -4.10
N LYS A 354 -0.87 13.68 -3.64
CA LYS A 354 -0.34 14.74 -4.51
C LYS A 354 0.96 14.32 -5.20
N HIS A 355 1.88 13.66 -4.49
CA HIS A 355 3.11 13.15 -5.11
C HIS A 355 2.78 12.05 -6.12
N THR A 356 1.93 11.09 -5.77
CA THR A 356 1.48 10.04 -6.69
C THR A 356 0.87 10.62 -7.96
N TYR A 357 -0.05 11.59 -7.84
CA TYR A 357 -0.63 12.31 -8.96
C TYR A 357 0.44 12.97 -9.86
N ASN A 358 1.39 13.67 -9.26
CA ASN A 358 2.45 14.34 -10.01
C ASN A 358 3.32 13.35 -10.80
N GLU A 359 3.65 12.20 -10.22
CA GLU A 359 4.42 11.16 -10.92
C GLU A 359 3.61 10.53 -12.06
N TYR A 360 2.31 10.26 -11.88
CA TYR A 360 1.42 9.84 -12.96
C TYR A 360 1.42 10.86 -14.10
N MET A 361 1.24 12.15 -13.79
CA MET A 361 1.22 13.21 -14.79
C MET A 361 2.55 13.37 -15.52
N LYS A 362 3.69 13.20 -14.85
CA LYS A 362 5.01 13.20 -15.51
C LYS A 362 5.11 12.10 -16.55
N ILE A 363 4.65 10.88 -16.22
CA ILE A 363 4.71 9.73 -17.13
C ILE A 363 3.80 9.98 -18.34
N ILE A 364 2.55 10.38 -18.12
CA ILE A 364 1.57 10.65 -19.17
C ILE A 364 2.06 11.77 -20.11
N ASN A 365 2.57 12.87 -19.56
CA ASN A 365 3.00 14.03 -20.35
C ASN A 365 4.31 13.78 -21.12
N ASN A 366 5.25 13.00 -20.56
CA ASN A 366 6.50 12.67 -21.24
C ASN A 366 6.31 11.70 -22.42
N GLY A 367 5.32 10.80 -22.33
CA GLY A 367 4.97 9.92 -23.43
C GLY A 367 4.32 10.62 -24.62
N ASN A 368 3.66 11.75 -24.40
CA ASN A 368 3.10 12.57 -25.49
C ASN A 368 4.16 13.37 -26.28
N ARG A 369 5.45 13.24 -25.93
CA ARG A 369 6.57 13.93 -26.59
C ARG A 369 7.42 13.00 -27.47
N GLN A 370 7.09 11.71 -27.59
CA GLN A 370 7.70 10.73 -28.51
C GLN A 370 6.71 10.35 -29.61
#